data_608eff14e7fd9483196ef2f299acd323
#
_entry.id   608eff14e7fd9483196ef2f299acd323
#
_cell.length_a   1.000
_cell.length_b   1.000
_cell.length_c   1.000
_cell.angle_alpha   90.00
_cell.angle_beta   90.00
_cell.angle_gamma   90.00
#
_symmetry.space_group_name_H-M   'P 1'
#
loop_
_entity.id
_entity.type
_entity.pdbx_description
1 polymer ?
#
loop_
_entity_poly.entity_id
_entity_poly.type
_entity_poly.pdbx_seq_one_letter_code
_entity_poly.pdbx_strand_id
1 'polypeptide(L)'
;MRIRTTAVLATSLAVLPLTACSSPDGKPAASPAVAAPSSSAPPSASPSPSRTAPLTFGQSLTTNAAEDGSVATATVIGYQQGVKAQQSADTENGTDGYVWAALELKVCSTKGTIHTSRFPWILSYPDGVRIEPSGTTFGDFPKPEYPIEATVKEGDCVRGKTVYAVPAAQHPTKILYTTKLLAEPAEWAVPTA
;
A
#
# COMPACT_ATOMS: atom_id res chain seq x y z
N MET A 1 -28.35 -24.77 -29.14
CA MET A 1 -29.76 -24.39 -29.27
C MET A 1 -30.37 -24.45 -27.88
N ARG A 2 -30.56 -23.32 -27.24
CA ARG A 2 -31.62 -22.92 -26.29
C ARG A 2 -31.20 -21.62 -25.60
N ILE A 3 -31.80 -20.59 -26.08
CA ILE A 3 -31.84 -19.20 -25.62
C ILE A 3 -32.86 -19.14 -24.45
N ARG A 4 -32.58 -18.41 -23.39
CA ARG A 4 -33.54 -17.78 -22.48
C ARG A 4 -32.80 -16.59 -21.83
N THR A 5 -32.97 -15.40 -22.28
CA THR A 5 -34.01 -14.37 -22.12
C THR A 5 -34.24 -13.90 -20.68
N THR A 6 -33.82 -12.64 -20.47
CA THR A 6 -34.41 -11.52 -19.69
C THR A 6 -34.70 -11.62 -18.20
N ALA A 7 -34.17 -10.63 -17.44
CA ALA A 7 -35.02 -9.77 -16.63
C ALA A 7 -34.29 -8.44 -16.34
N VAL A 8 -34.89 -7.37 -16.85
CA VAL A 8 -34.66 -5.95 -16.51
C VAL A 8 -35.45 -5.67 -15.25
N LEU A 9 -34.85 -5.01 -14.25
CA LEU A 9 -35.59 -4.32 -13.18
C LEU A 9 -34.92 -2.98 -12.95
N ALA A 10 -35.68 -1.96 -13.31
CA ALA A 10 -35.45 -0.55 -13.08
C ALA A 10 -36.06 -0.13 -11.73
N THR A 11 -35.77 1.13 -11.37
CA THR A 11 -36.36 1.98 -10.31
C THR A 11 -35.74 1.84 -8.93
N SER A 12 -35.31 2.93 -8.21
CA SER A 12 -36.03 4.16 -7.92
C SER A 12 -35.08 5.27 -7.48
N LEU A 13 -35.30 6.50 -7.98
CA LEU A 13 -34.83 7.74 -7.43
C LEU A 13 -35.48 8.00 -6.06
N ALA A 14 -34.69 8.38 -5.08
CA ALA A 14 -35.17 9.06 -3.86
C ALA A 14 -34.50 10.43 -3.77
N VAL A 15 -35.31 11.46 -3.99
CA VAL A 15 -35.00 12.89 -3.76
C VAL A 15 -35.40 13.18 -2.32
N LEU A 16 -34.51 13.78 -1.52
CA LEU A 16 -34.82 14.34 -0.21
C LEU A 16 -34.55 15.84 -0.18
N PRO A 17 -35.42 16.66 0.43
CA PRO A 17 -35.39 18.10 0.32
C PRO A 17 -34.49 18.79 1.35
N LEU A 18 -33.94 19.94 0.93
CA LEU A 18 -33.28 20.94 1.75
C LEU A 18 -34.29 21.60 2.71
N THR A 19 -33.96 21.69 3.97
CA THR A 19 -34.58 22.64 4.91
C THR A 19 -33.56 23.70 5.29
N ALA A 20 -33.85 24.91 4.84
CA ALA A 20 -33.25 26.16 5.30
C ALA A 20 -33.91 26.59 6.62
N CYS A 21 -33.11 27.02 7.58
CA CYS A 21 -33.62 27.80 8.72
C CYS A 21 -32.87 29.10 8.83
N SER A 22 -33.67 30.15 8.69
CA SER A 22 -33.33 31.57 8.76
C SER A 22 -33.10 32.05 10.19
N SER A 23 -32.27 33.06 10.31
CA SER A 23 -32.07 33.90 11.48
C SER A 23 -33.27 34.75 11.84
N PRO A 24 -33.36 35.30 13.05
CA PRO A 24 -33.51 36.76 13.09
C PRO A 24 -32.63 37.50 14.11
N ASP A 25 -32.40 38.73 13.74
CA ASP A 25 -31.81 39.90 14.38
C ASP A 25 -32.06 40.14 15.86
N GLY A 26 -31.05 40.75 16.48
CA GLY A 26 -31.18 41.43 17.77
C GLY A 26 -29.92 42.18 18.16
N LYS A 27 -29.90 43.50 17.85
CA LYS A 27 -28.97 44.54 18.33
C LYS A 27 -29.70 45.35 19.41
N PRO A 28 -29.09 46.23 20.30
CA PRO A 28 -27.68 46.61 20.54
C PRO A 28 -27.33 46.82 22.04
N ALA A 29 -26.08 47.13 22.31
CA ALA A 29 -25.56 48.24 23.15
C ALA A 29 -24.45 47.84 24.17
N ALA A 30 -23.46 48.71 24.13
CA ALA A 30 -22.54 49.21 25.16
C ALA A 30 -21.13 48.62 25.23
N SER A 31 -20.20 49.42 24.81
CA SER A 31 -18.74 49.56 25.01
C SER A 31 -18.43 50.03 26.46
N PRO A 32 -17.15 50.16 26.90
CA PRO A 32 -15.91 49.45 26.58
C PRO A 32 -15.18 48.94 27.86
N ALA A 33 -14.34 47.95 27.73
CA ALA A 33 -13.27 47.71 28.69
C ALA A 33 -11.98 47.30 27.94
N VAL A 34 -10.99 48.15 28.07
CA VAL A 34 -9.63 47.97 27.62
C VAL A 34 -9.02 46.83 28.42
N ALA A 35 -8.66 45.76 27.73
CA ALA A 35 -7.84 44.69 28.30
C ALA A 35 -6.55 44.55 27.50
N ALA A 36 -5.44 44.50 28.20
CA ALA A 36 -4.06 44.48 27.76
C ALA A 36 -3.75 43.31 26.80
N PRO A 37 -2.72 43.42 25.93
CA PRO A 37 -2.34 42.34 25.03
C PRO A 37 -1.73 41.17 25.81
N SER A 38 -2.47 40.08 25.87
CA SER A 38 -1.92 38.79 26.25
C SER A 38 -1.00 38.33 25.14
N SER A 39 0.30 38.31 25.42
CA SER A 39 1.33 37.74 24.58
C SER A 39 1.07 36.20 24.48
N SER A 40 0.43 35.79 23.40
CA SER A 40 0.28 34.37 23.06
C SER A 40 1.65 33.86 22.66
N ALA A 41 2.26 33.02 23.48
CA ALA A 41 3.42 32.25 23.09
C ALA A 41 3.06 31.40 21.86
N PRO A 42 3.95 31.28 20.83
CA PRO A 42 3.69 30.43 19.69
C PRO A 42 3.53 28.97 20.18
N PRO A 43 2.59 28.19 19.60
CA PRO A 43 2.44 26.80 19.96
C PRO A 43 3.76 26.08 19.68
N SER A 44 4.30 25.46 20.73
CA SER A 44 5.47 24.58 20.63
C SER A 44 5.14 23.50 19.58
N ALA A 45 5.89 23.50 18.46
CA ALA A 45 5.73 22.49 17.44
C ALA A 45 5.96 21.12 18.09
N SER A 46 4.91 20.31 18.10
CA SER A 46 5.01 18.90 18.54
C SER A 46 6.06 18.23 17.64
N PRO A 47 7.02 17.47 18.20
CA PRO A 47 8.02 16.80 17.39
C PRO A 47 7.30 15.90 16.39
N SER A 48 7.53 16.15 15.11
CA SER A 48 7.09 15.26 14.03
C SER A 48 7.68 13.88 14.30
N PRO A 49 6.90 12.79 14.21
CA PRO A 49 7.44 11.46 14.45
C PRO A 49 8.66 11.25 13.56
N SER A 50 9.79 10.84 14.17
CA SER A 50 11.02 10.55 13.43
C SER A 50 10.73 9.41 12.47
N ARG A 51 10.63 9.74 11.17
CA ARG A 51 10.51 8.72 10.11
C ARG A 51 11.75 7.84 10.18
N THR A 52 11.58 6.56 10.43
CA THR A 52 12.67 5.59 10.39
C THR A 52 13.30 5.60 8.99
N ALA A 53 14.62 5.63 8.87
CA ALA A 53 15.29 5.60 7.58
C ALA A 53 14.90 4.32 6.81
N PRO A 54 14.74 4.40 5.47
CA PRO A 54 14.44 3.22 4.66
C PRO A 54 15.49 2.13 4.84
N LEU A 55 15.03 0.88 4.86
CA LEU A 55 15.89 -0.29 4.84
C LEU A 55 16.58 -0.41 3.47
N THR A 56 17.70 -1.12 3.42
CA THR A 56 18.36 -1.52 2.17
C THR A 56 18.03 -2.99 1.84
N PHE A 57 18.25 -3.40 0.59
CA PHE A 57 18.07 -4.79 0.21
C PHE A 57 18.95 -5.71 1.05
N GLY A 58 18.40 -6.86 1.46
CA GLY A 58 19.01 -7.78 2.40
C GLY A 58 18.76 -7.47 3.87
N GLN A 59 18.37 -6.26 4.23
CA GLN A 59 17.96 -5.93 5.59
C GLN A 59 16.54 -6.43 5.88
N SER A 60 16.34 -6.95 7.08
CA SER A 60 15.07 -7.52 7.51
C SER A 60 14.34 -6.56 8.44
N LEU A 61 13.05 -6.43 8.23
CA LEU A 61 12.10 -5.88 9.18
C LEU A 61 11.59 -7.00 10.10
N THR A 62 11.50 -6.74 11.39
CA THR A 62 10.80 -7.62 12.33
C THR A 62 9.42 -7.04 12.67
N THR A 63 8.40 -7.86 12.57
CA THR A 63 7.01 -7.53 12.96
C THR A 63 6.54 -8.46 14.07
N ASN A 64 5.80 -7.89 15.02
CA ASN A 64 5.22 -8.62 16.14
C ASN A 64 3.69 -8.45 16.09
N ALA A 65 2.96 -9.55 16.04
CA ALA A 65 1.51 -9.51 16.20
C ALA A 65 1.17 -9.50 17.69
N ALA A 66 0.45 -8.44 18.11
CA ALA A 66 0.07 -8.28 19.51
C ALA A 66 -1.00 -9.29 19.96
N GLU A 67 -1.82 -9.78 19.01
CA GLU A 67 -2.96 -10.64 19.30
C GLU A 67 -2.56 -12.06 19.72
N ASP A 68 -1.58 -12.65 19.05
CA ASP A 68 -1.14 -14.04 19.26
C ASP A 68 0.36 -14.16 19.64
N GLY A 69 1.07 -13.03 19.66
CA GLY A 69 2.49 -12.96 19.97
C GLY A 69 3.38 -13.60 18.92
N SER A 70 2.89 -13.84 17.71
CA SER A 70 3.70 -14.33 16.59
C SER A 70 4.70 -13.27 16.14
N VAL A 71 5.85 -13.71 15.66
CA VAL A 71 6.95 -12.84 15.22
C VAL A 71 7.39 -13.26 13.83
N ALA A 72 7.41 -12.29 12.91
CA ALA A 72 7.87 -12.50 11.55
C ALA A 72 9.04 -11.58 11.21
N THR A 73 9.87 -12.03 10.28
CA THR A 73 10.85 -11.19 9.59
C THR A 73 10.52 -11.12 8.11
N ALA A 74 10.56 -9.92 7.56
CA ALA A 74 10.30 -9.63 6.15
C ALA A 74 11.53 -8.98 5.51
N THR A 75 11.96 -9.47 4.36
CA THR A 75 13.20 -9.04 3.68
C THR A 75 12.95 -8.86 2.20
N VAL A 76 13.34 -7.72 1.65
CA VAL A 76 13.49 -7.53 0.21
C VAL A 76 14.89 -7.97 -0.19
N ILE A 77 14.98 -8.91 -1.13
CA ILE A 77 16.26 -9.49 -1.58
C ILE A 77 16.74 -8.77 -2.83
N GLY A 78 15.84 -8.47 -3.77
CA GLY A 78 16.23 -7.83 -5.02
C GLY A 78 15.03 -7.37 -5.84
N TYR A 79 15.31 -6.47 -6.78
CA TYR A 79 14.36 -5.96 -7.76
C TYR A 79 15.00 -6.03 -9.14
N GLN A 80 14.23 -6.46 -10.14
CA GLN A 80 14.67 -6.52 -11.54
C GLN A 80 13.53 -6.05 -12.43
N GLN A 81 13.78 -5.04 -13.25
CA GLN A 81 12.83 -4.57 -14.27
C GLN A 81 13.20 -5.16 -15.64
N GLY A 82 12.19 -5.32 -16.52
CA GLY A 82 12.37 -5.87 -17.85
C GLY A 82 12.47 -7.40 -17.89
N VAL A 83 11.89 -8.11 -16.91
CA VAL A 83 11.77 -9.57 -17.00
C VAL A 83 10.82 -9.94 -18.14
N LYS A 84 11.09 -11.07 -18.78
CA LYS A 84 10.30 -11.51 -19.94
C LYS A 84 9.24 -12.51 -19.50
N ALA A 85 8.08 -12.43 -20.17
CA ALA A 85 7.00 -13.40 -20.10
C ALA A 85 6.33 -13.50 -21.48
N GLN A 86 5.59 -14.56 -21.72
CA GLN A 86 4.86 -14.76 -22.99
C GLN A 86 3.80 -13.67 -23.20
N GLN A 87 3.03 -13.38 -22.15
CA GLN A 87 2.10 -12.26 -22.18
C GLN A 87 2.83 -10.97 -21.79
N SER A 88 2.62 -9.90 -22.58
CA SER A 88 3.22 -8.61 -22.30
C SER A 88 2.57 -7.94 -21.09
N ALA A 89 3.33 -7.10 -20.40
CA ALA A 89 2.80 -6.27 -19.32
C ALA A 89 1.80 -5.22 -19.84
N ASP A 90 1.93 -4.79 -21.08
CA ASP A 90 0.96 -3.91 -21.75
C ASP A 90 -0.44 -4.54 -21.79
N THR A 91 -0.52 -5.85 -22.10
CA THR A 91 -1.79 -6.58 -22.11
C THR A 91 -2.43 -6.65 -20.73
N GLU A 92 -1.62 -6.89 -19.69
CA GLU A 92 -2.10 -6.93 -18.30
C GLU A 92 -2.61 -5.56 -17.84
N ASN A 93 -1.90 -4.51 -18.21
CA ASN A 93 -2.22 -3.13 -17.79
C ASN A 93 -3.26 -2.44 -18.71
N GLY A 94 -3.53 -2.99 -19.90
CA GLY A 94 -4.47 -2.43 -20.86
C GLY A 94 -3.96 -1.18 -21.58
N THR A 95 -2.65 -0.89 -21.54
CA THR A 95 -2.02 0.25 -22.21
C THR A 95 -0.56 -0.05 -22.53
N ASP A 96 -0.04 0.58 -23.59
CA ASP A 96 1.35 0.41 -24.03
C ASP A 96 2.36 1.11 -23.13
N GLY A 97 3.61 0.65 -23.17
CA GLY A 97 4.73 1.24 -22.47
C GLY A 97 5.03 0.61 -21.10
N TYR A 98 4.47 -0.57 -20.83
CA TYR A 98 4.71 -1.34 -19.62
C TYR A 98 5.65 -2.52 -19.85
N VAL A 99 6.39 -2.87 -18.84
CA VAL A 99 7.25 -4.06 -18.79
C VAL A 99 7.00 -4.81 -17.49
N TRP A 100 7.33 -6.10 -17.48
CA TRP A 100 7.30 -6.86 -16.23
C TRP A 100 8.51 -6.51 -15.37
N ALA A 101 8.27 -6.36 -14.07
CA ALA A 101 9.32 -6.30 -13.07
C ALA A 101 9.11 -7.41 -12.04
N ALA A 102 10.20 -7.93 -11.48
CA ALA A 102 10.18 -8.95 -10.44
C ALA A 102 10.80 -8.41 -9.16
N LEU A 103 10.11 -8.61 -8.05
CA LEU A 103 10.57 -8.31 -6.70
C LEU A 103 10.80 -9.62 -5.96
N GLU A 104 12.01 -9.88 -5.49
CA GLU A 104 12.35 -11.07 -4.73
C GLU A 104 12.23 -10.80 -3.23
N LEU A 105 11.47 -11.64 -2.56
CA LEU A 105 11.05 -11.50 -1.18
C LEU A 105 11.39 -12.74 -0.36
N LYS A 106 11.63 -12.55 0.94
CA LYS A 106 11.70 -13.64 1.92
C LYS A 106 10.94 -13.22 3.19
N VAL A 107 10.05 -14.09 3.65
CA VAL A 107 9.34 -13.91 4.93
C VAL A 107 9.49 -15.18 5.74
N CYS A 108 9.95 -15.03 7.00
CA CYS A 108 10.13 -16.15 7.92
C CYS A 108 9.28 -15.93 9.17
N SER A 109 8.76 -17.02 9.74
CA SER A 109 8.24 -17.02 11.10
C SER A 109 9.36 -17.36 12.08
N THR A 110 9.63 -16.46 13.01
CA THR A 110 10.60 -16.68 14.09
C THR A 110 9.93 -17.11 15.39
N LYS A 111 8.62 -16.92 15.48
CA LYS A 111 7.81 -17.39 16.60
C LYS A 111 6.36 -17.57 16.14
N GLY A 112 5.76 -18.70 16.50
CA GLY A 112 4.37 -18.99 16.17
C GLY A 112 4.13 -19.26 14.68
N THR A 113 2.88 -19.24 14.25
CA THR A 113 2.48 -19.43 12.85
C THR A 113 1.98 -18.13 12.28
N ILE A 114 2.46 -17.74 11.10
CA ILE A 114 2.06 -16.51 10.42
C ILE A 114 1.39 -16.81 9.09
N HIS A 115 0.59 -15.86 8.62
CA HIS A 115 0.07 -15.82 7.27
C HIS A 115 0.79 -14.73 6.49
N THR A 116 1.21 -15.03 5.27
CA THR A 116 1.85 -14.08 4.37
C THR A 116 1.22 -14.12 2.99
N SER A 117 1.29 -13.01 2.27
CA SER A 117 0.81 -12.89 0.90
C SER A 117 1.69 -11.94 0.08
N ARG A 118 1.47 -11.91 -1.25
CA ARG A 118 2.17 -10.96 -2.14
C ARG A 118 1.61 -9.54 -2.09
N PHE A 119 0.35 -9.35 -1.69
CA PHE A 119 -0.37 -8.08 -1.79
C PHE A 119 0.12 -6.94 -0.89
N PRO A 120 0.70 -7.16 0.30
CA PRO A 120 1.25 -6.07 1.11
C PRO A 120 2.46 -5.36 0.50
N TRP A 121 3.03 -5.88 -0.58
CA TRP A 121 4.26 -5.38 -1.18
C TRP A 121 3.95 -4.46 -2.36
N ILE A 122 4.24 -3.17 -2.22
CA ILE A 122 3.87 -2.13 -3.18
C ILE A 122 5.13 -1.44 -3.69
N LEU A 123 5.23 -1.26 -5.00
CA LEU A 123 6.26 -0.41 -5.61
C LEU A 123 5.82 1.05 -5.53
N SER A 124 6.69 1.95 -5.09
CA SER A 124 6.41 3.38 -4.97
C SER A 124 7.37 4.19 -5.82
N TYR A 125 6.81 5.12 -6.59
CA TYR A 125 7.49 5.98 -7.55
C TYR A 125 7.64 7.42 -7.01
N PRO A 126 8.59 8.22 -7.57
CA PRO A 126 8.83 9.59 -7.10
C PRO A 126 7.62 10.52 -7.23
N ASP A 127 6.77 10.27 -8.23
CA ASP A 127 5.55 11.03 -8.51
C ASP A 127 4.36 10.65 -7.63
N GLY A 128 4.56 9.72 -6.68
CA GLY A 128 3.53 9.25 -5.76
C GLY A 128 2.71 8.07 -6.28
N VAL A 129 2.96 7.61 -7.51
CA VAL A 129 2.31 6.40 -8.05
C VAL A 129 2.72 5.19 -7.22
N ARG A 130 1.75 4.32 -6.97
CA ARG A 130 1.91 3.04 -6.27
C ARG A 130 1.39 1.92 -7.14
N ILE A 131 2.20 0.88 -7.32
CA ILE A 131 1.86 -0.28 -8.14
C ILE A 131 1.83 -1.52 -7.27
N GLU A 132 0.71 -2.20 -7.28
CA GLU A 132 0.48 -3.46 -6.59
C GLU A 132 1.02 -4.63 -7.42
N PRO A 133 1.31 -5.78 -6.79
CA PRO A 133 1.70 -6.98 -7.54
C PRO A 133 0.56 -7.46 -8.43
N SER A 134 0.92 -8.02 -9.59
CA SER A 134 -0.05 -8.67 -10.47
C SER A 134 -0.81 -9.78 -9.74
N GLY A 135 -2.12 -9.79 -9.91
CA GLY A 135 -2.99 -10.87 -9.45
C GLY A 135 -2.86 -12.14 -10.28
N THR A 136 -2.24 -12.03 -11.46
CA THR A 136 -2.08 -13.12 -12.42
C THR A 136 -0.75 -13.84 -12.20
N THR A 137 -0.71 -15.14 -12.50
CA THR A 137 0.52 -15.93 -12.58
C THR A 137 0.61 -16.61 -13.93
N PHE A 138 1.78 -16.51 -14.58
CA PHE A 138 2.07 -17.20 -15.81
C PHE A 138 3.17 -18.24 -15.58
N GLY A 139 3.10 -19.36 -16.32
CA GLY A 139 4.05 -20.47 -16.13
C GLY A 139 5.52 -20.11 -16.37
N ASP A 140 5.78 -19.06 -17.12
CA ASP A 140 7.08 -18.54 -17.50
C ASP A 140 7.57 -17.32 -16.67
N PHE A 141 6.81 -16.90 -15.67
CA PHE A 141 7.30 -15.91 -14.72
C PHE A 141 8.54 -16.39 -13.96
N PRO A 142 9.42 -15.47 -13.54
CA PRO A 142 10.66 -15.83 -12.84
C PRO A 142 10.43 -16.69 -11.62
N LYS A 143 11.12 -17.83 -11.53
CA LYS A 143 10.99 -18.80 -10.45
C LYS A 143 12.09 -18.61 -9.39
N PRO A 144 11.86 -19.08 -8.14
CA PRO A 144 10.56 -19.52 -7.60
C PRO A 144 9.60 -18.35 -7.47
N GLU A 145 8.32 -18.58 -7.71
CA GLU A 145 7.31 -17.56 -7.44
C GLU A 145 7.03 -17.44 -5.94
N TYR A 146 6.80 -16.21 -5.50
CA TYR A 146 6.25 -15.96 -4.17
C TYR A 146 4.75 -16.33 -4.19
N PRO A 147 4.26 -17.10 -3.23
CA PRO A 147 2.88 -17.56 -3.23
C PRO A 147 1.91 -16.36 -3.13
N ILE A 148 0.70 -16.54 -3.67
CA ILE A 148 -0.39 -15.60 -3.48
C ILE A 148 -0.66 -15.45 -1.98
N GLU A 149 -0.80 -16.59 -1.29
CA GLU A 149 -0.94 -16.70 0.15
C GLU A 149 -0.22 -17.94 0.66
N ALA A 150 0.34 -17.87 1.85
CA ALA A 150 0.96 -19.02 2.51
C ALA A 150 0.85 -18.91 4.03
N THR A 151 0.75 -20.08 4.67
CA THR A 151 0.93 -20.26 6.10
C THR A 151 2.36 -20.69 6.36
N VAL A 152 3.08 -19.96 7.23
CA VAL A 152 4.48 -20.21 7.57
C VAL A 152 4.56 -20.58 9.04
N LYS A 153 5.04 -21.77 9.34
CA LYS A 153 5.22 -22.25 10.72
C LYS A 153 6.48 -21.67 11.33
N GLU A 154 6.57 -21.71 12.65
CA GLU A 154 7.77 -21.32 13.38
C GLU A 154 9.02 -22.03 12.86
N GLY A 155 10.07 -21.26 12.60
CA GLY A 155 11.32 -21.73 12.01
C GLY A 155 11.34 -21.84 10.49
N ASP A 156 10.17 -21.78 9.83
CA ASP A 156 10.06 -21.87 8.38
C ASP A 156 10.12 -20.50 7.70
N CYS A 157 10.45 -20.51 6.40
CA CYS A 157 10.49 -19.34 5.55
C CYS A 157 9.79 -19.61 4.21
N VAL A 158 9.19 -18.56 3.65
CA VAL A 158 8.78 -18.49 2.25
C VAL A 158 9.68 -17.50 1.52
N ARG A 159 10.22 -17.90 0.37
CA ARG A 159 11.02 -17.06 -0.52
C ARG A 159 10.55 -17.22 -1.95
N GLY A 160 10.51 -16.12 -2.68
CA GLY A 160 10.15 -16.16 -4.10
C GLY A 160 10.06 -14.77 -4.70
N LYS A 161 9.65 -14.75 -5.96
CA LYS A 161 9.50 -13.52 -6.76
C LYS A 161 8.03 -13.24 -7.01
N THR A 162 7.61 -12.01 -6.82
CA THR A 162 6.31 -11.49 -7.27
C THR A 162 6.54 -10.51 -8.41
N VAL A 163 5.60 -10.43 -9.34
CA VAL A 163 5.74 -9.62 -10.55
C VAL A 163 4.75 -8.46 -10.57
N TYR A 164 5.15 -7.41 -11.29
CA TYR A 164 4.42 -6.15 -11.42
C TYR A 164 4.44 -5.73 -12.88
N ALA A 165 3.32 -5.24 -13.40
CA ALA A 165 3.31 -4.49 -14.65
C ALA A 165 3.69 -3.03 -14.34
N VAL A 166 4.85 -2.58 -14.82
CA VAL A 166 5.43 -1.28 -14.47
C VAL A 166 5.76 -0.45 -15.71
N PRO A 167 5.70 0.90 -15.63
CA PRO A 167 6.14 1.75 -16.73
C PRO A 167 7.59 1.47 -17.11
N ALA A 168 7.86 1.24 -18.40
CA ALA A 168 9.20 0.90 -18.89
C ALA A 168 10.22 2.02 -18.68
N ALA A 169 9.75 3.28 -18.74
CA ALA A 169 10.61 4.48 -18.67
C ALA A 169 10.89 4.97 -17.23
N GLN A 170 10.29 4.34 -16.21
CA GLN A 170 10.42 4.77 -14.83
C GLN A 170 10.89 3.63 -13.94
N HIS A 171 11.61 3.98 -12.86
CA HIS A 171 11.99 3.04 -11.81
C HIS A 171 11.36 3.42 -10.48
N PRO A 172 10.88 2.45 -9.67
CA PRO A 172 10.44 2.74 -8.32
C PRO A 172 11.64 3.18 -7.49
N THR A 173 11.40 4.09 -6.55
CA THR A 173 12.42 4.52 -5.58
C THR A 173 12.33 3.76 -4.27
N LYS A 174 11.16 3.20 -3.98
CA LYS A 174 10.91 2.49 -2.73
C LYS A 174 10.03 1.27 -2.96
N ILE A 175 10.22 0.29 -2.09
CA ILE A 175 9.29 -0.81 -1.88
C ILE A 175 8.66 -0.59 -0.52
N LEU A 176 7.32 -0.59 -0.49
CA LEU A 176 6.53 -0.44 0.72
C LEU A 176 6.01 -1.81 1.15
N TYR A 177 6.06 -2.07 2.44
CA TYR A 177 5.37 -3.19 3.05
C TYR A 177 4.26 -2.66 3.96
N THR A 178 3.01 -2.87 3.53
CA THR A 178 1.81 -2.35 4.19
C THR A 178 1.08 -3.50 4.90
N THR A 179 1.05 -3.47 6.21
CA THR A 179 0.34 -4.46 7.01
C THR A 179 -0.35 -3.77 8.19
N LYS A 180 -1.43 -4.35 8.68
CA LYS A 180 -2.14 -3.85 9.86
C LYS A 180 -1.30 -3.90 11.14
N LEU A 181 -0.18 -4.64 11.13
CA LEU A 181 0.75 -4.73 12.27
C LEU A 181 1.66 -3.51 12.40
N LEU A 182 1.71 -2.66 11.37
CA LEU A 182 2.55 -1.47 11.33
C LEU A 182 1.67 -0.21 11.32
N ALA A 183 2.01 0.77 12.15
CA ALA A 183 1.33 2.07 12.15
C ALA A 183 1.59 2.85 10.85
N GLU A 184 2.78 2.69 10.28
CA GLU A 184 3.18 3.24 8.98
C GLU A 184 3.82 2.13 8.14
N PRO A 185 3.72 2.20 6.80
CA PRO A 185 4.41 1.25 5.92
C PRO A 185 5.91 1.22 6.18
N ALA A 186 6.49 0.04 6.23
CA ALA A 186 7.94 -0.08 6.19
C ALA A 186 8.44 0.13 4.75
N GLU A 187 9.62 0.74 4.63
CA GLU A 187 10.19 1.15 3.36
C GLU A 187 11.56 0.51 3.12
N TRP A 188 11.79 -0.03 1.92
CA TRP A 188 13.11 -0.36 1.41
C TRP A 188 13.46 0.58 0.26
N ALA A 189 14.65 1.16 0.30
CA ALA A 189 15.17 1.95 -0.81
C ALA A 189 15.52 1.02 -1.98
N VAL A 190 15.06 1.35 -3.19
CA VAL A 190 15.48 0.67 -4.42
C VAL A 190 16.79 1.30 -4.85
N PRO A 191 17.89 0.51 -5.06
CA PRO A 191 19.14 1.05 -5.57
C PRO A 191 18.94 1.71 -6.94
N THR A 192 19.55 2.85 -7.16
CA THR A 192 19.65 3.44 -8.50
C THR A 192 20.50 2.54 -9.38
N ALA A 193 20.01 2.23 -10.59
CA ALA A 193 20.73 1.43 -11.58
C ALA A 193 21.94 2.18 -12.16
#